data_53b9d2f44017333c3773445b85c73aae
#
_entry.id   53b9d2f44017333c3773445b85c73aae
#
_cell.length_a   1.000
_cell.length_b   1.000
_cell.length_c   1.000
_cell.angle_alpha   90.00
_cell.angle_beta   90.00
_cell.angle_gamma   90.00
#
_symmetry.space_group_name_H-M   'P 1'
#
loop_
_entity.id
_entity.type
_entity.pdbx_description
1 polymer ?
#
loop_
_entity_poly.entity_id
_entity_poly.type
_entity_poly.pdbx_seq_one_letter_code
_entity_poly.pdbx_strand_id
1 'polypeptide(L)'
;MDLALCNEVIRDMDFAEQCVFAASLGYQGLEVAPFTLTGTPQSLTAGELAALRRSAEQAGIRITGLHWLLVAPEGLSITSPDPGVRQRTREFLLRLIDICAELGGSVLVHGSPAQRQIAPGEDWQVAYQRAKAIFAELAERAAAAGVTYC
;
A
#
# COMPACT_ATOMS: atom_id res chain seq x y z
N MET A 1 -9.14 18.22 -13.19
CA MET A 1 -8.01 17.49 -12.53
C MET A 1 -8.58 16.86 -11.29
N ASP A 2 -8.43 15.56 -11.11
CA ASP A 2 -8.88 14.87 -9.91
C ASP A 2 -7.81 14.96 -8.82
N LEU A 3 -8.22 15.24 -7.60
CA LEU A 3 -7.36 15.30 -6.43
C LEU A 3 -7.71 14.17 -5.48
N ALA A 4 -6.70 13.54 -4.91
CA ALA A 4 -6.84 12.56 -3.84
C ALA A 4 -6.13 13.07 -2.58
N LEU A 5 -6.71 12.79 -1.42
CA LEU A 5 -6.11 13.05 -0.12
C LEU A 5 -5.42 11.78 0.38
N CYS A 6 -4.20 11.90 0.89
CA CYS A 6 -3.54 10.83 1.62
C CYS A 6 -4.16 10.68 3.01
N ASN A 7 -4.71 9.52 3.32
CA ASN A 7 -5.53 9.36 4.51
C ASN A 7 -4.76 9.40 5.84
N GLU A 8 -3.45 9.21 5.83
CA GLU A 8 -2.65 9.26 7.07
C GLU A 8 -2.64 10.64 7.74
N VAL A 9 -2.92 11.72 6.99
CA VAL A 9 -3.00 13.08 7.57
C VAL A 9 -4.26 13.31 8.39
N ILE A 10 -5.25 12.42 8.26
CA ILE A 10 -6.52 12.45 8.98
C ILE A 10 -6.81 11.11 9.68
N ARG A 11 -5.77 10.34 9.98
CA ARG A 11 -5.84 8.97 10.51
C ARG A 11 -6.51 8.84 11.88
N ASP A 12 -6.71 9.95 12.59
CA ASP A 12 -7.39 9.96 13.88
C ASP A 12 -8.93 9.86 13.77
N MET A 13 -9.45 9.94 12.53
CA MET A 13 -10.86 9.71 12.22
C MET A 13 -11.09 8.26 11.81
N ASP A 14 -12.29 7.74 12.02
CA ASP A 14 -12.70 6.47 11.42
C ASP A 14 -12.72 6.55 9.89
N PHE A 15 -12.46 5.43 9.20
CA PHE A 15 -12.31 5.43 7.74
C PHE A 15 -13.53 6.00 7.00
N ALA A 16 -14.75 5.73 7.48
CA ALA A 16 -15.96 6.30 6.89
C ALA A 16 -16.02 7.83 7.07
N GLU A 17 -15.60 8.33 8.23
CA GLU A 17 -15.48 9.75 8.50
C GLU A 17 -14.42 10.41 7.63
N GLN A 18 -13.26 9.74 7.42
CA GLN A 18 -12.22 10.21 6.49
C GLN A 18 -12.79 10.41 5.08
N CYS A 19 -13.60 9.46 4.60
CA CYS A 19 -14.23 9.54 3.28
C CYS A 19 -15.17 10.75 3.18
N VAL A 20 -16.05 10.94 4.16
CA VAL A 20 -16.99 12.08 4.21
C VAL A 20 -16.23 13.40 4.30
N PHE A 21 -15.21 13.48 5.14
CA PHE A 21 -14.39 14.67 5.31
C PHE A 21 -13.66 15.05 4.01
N ALA A 22 -12.99 14.09 3.37
CA ALA A 22 -12.32 14.34 2.10
C ALA A 22 -13.29 14.80 1.01
N ALA A 23 -14.47 14.17 0.90
CA ALA A 23 -15.51 14.59 -0.01
C ALA A 23 -15.98 16.03 0.25
N SER A 24 -16.16 16.41 1.53
CA SER A 24 -16.60 17.77 1.91
C SER A 24 -15.61 18.86 1.52
N LEU A 25 -14.32 18.51 1.41
CA LEU A 25 -13.24 19.40 0.95
C LEU A 25 -13.10 19.42 -0.59
N GLY A 26 -13.89 18.63 -1.31
CA GLY A 26 -13.87 18.59 -2.78
C GLY A 26 -12.84 17.63 -3.37
N TYR A 27 -12.25 16.72 -2.58
CA TYR A 27 -11.44 15.63 -3.09
C TYR A 27 -12.30 14.58 -3.79
N GLN A 28 -11.78 13.99 -4.85
CA GLN A 28 -12.43 12.93 -5.62
C GLN A 28 -12.01 11.54 -5.17
N GLY A 29 -10.98 11.45 -4.32
CA GLY A 29 -10.50 10.17 -3.84
C GLY A 29 -9.66 10.23 -2.57
N LEU A 30 -9.45 9.05 -1.99
CA LEU A 30 -8.46 8.80 -0.95
C LEU A 30 -7.36 7.89 -1.49
N GLU A 31 -6.11 8.20 -1.17
CA GLU A 31 -4.98 7.30 -1.25
C GLU A 31 -4.71 6.77 0.16
N VAL A 32 -4.72 5.46 0.33
CA VAL A 32 -4.78 4.82 1.65
C VAL A 32 -3.42 4.29 2.07
N ALA A 33 -2.97 4.64 3.26
CA ALA A 33 -1.84 4.00 3.91
C ALA A 33 -2.34 2.74 4.65
N PRO A 34 -1.93 1.51 4.28
CA PRO A 34 -2.48 0.28 4.83
C PRO A 34 -2.41 0.19 6.35
N PHE A 35 -1.36 0.72 6.97
CA PHE A 35 -1.16 0.71 8.42
C PHE A 35 -2.19 1.56 9.19
N THR A 36 -2.89 2.46 8.52
CA THR A 36 -3.98 3.25 9.15
C THR A 36 -5.26 2.46 9.29
N LEU A 37 -5.41 1.38 8.52
CA LEU A 37 -6.57 0.48 8.59
C LEU A 37 -6.42 -0.55 9.71
N THR A 38 -5.22 -1.11 9.84
CA THR A 38 -4.89 -2.13 10.85
C THR A 38 -3.38 -2.34 10.93
N GLY A 39 -2.88 -2.86 12.08
CA GLY A 39 -1.47 -3.27 12.23
C GLY A 39 -1.08 -4.51 11.40
N THR A 40 -2.06 -5.23 10.85
CA THR A 40 -1.87 -6.44 10.02
C THR A 40 -2.67 -6.37 8.72
N PRO A 41 -2.35 -5.43 7.79
CA PRO A 41 -3.16 -5.20 6.58
C PRO A 41 -3.36 -6.45 5.72
N GLN A 42 -2.38 -7.35 5.71
CA GLN A 42 -2.45 -8.61 4.95
C GLN A 42 -3.57 -9.54 5.40
N SER A 43 -4.07 -9.38 6.64
CA SER A 43 -5.15 -10.22 7.21
C SER A 43 -6.56 -9.71 6.90
N LEU A 44 -6.68 -8.55 6.26
CA LEU A 44 -7.98 -8.01 5.87
C LEU A 44 -8.74 -8.99 4.98
N THR A 45 -9.95 -9.29 5.40
CA THR A 45 -10.86 -10.19 4.67
C THR A 45 -11.55 -9.47 3.51
N ALA A 46 -12.04 -10.22 2.54
CA ALA A 46 -12.83 -9.66 1.43
C ALA A 46 -14.07 -8.87 1.93
N GLY A 47 -14.69 -9.31 3.03
CA GLY A 47 -15.81 -8.60 3.65
C GLY A 47 -15.44 -7.24 4.20
N GLU A 48 -14.29 -7.13 4.89
CA GLU A 48 -13.76 -5.87 5.41
C GLU A 48 -13.36 -4.93 4.28
N LEU A 49 -12.66 -5.43 3.26
CA LEU A 49 -12.29 -4.63 2.08
C LEU A 49 -13.52 -4.11 1.33
N ALA A 50 -14.55 -4.95 1.17
CA ALA A 50 -15.81 -4.52 0.58
C ALA A 50 -16.53 -3.47 1.43
N ALA A 51 -16.42 -3.53 2.77
CA ALA A 51 -16.99 -2.51 3.65
C ALA A 51 -16.27 -1.15 3.50
N LEU A 52 -14.92 -1.15 3.47
CA LEU A 52 -14.12 0.05 3.24
C LEU A 52 -14.44 0.69 1.89
N ARG A 53 -14.51 -0.12 0.83
CA ARG A 53 -14.88 0.35 -0.50
C ARG A 53 -16.27 0.99 -0.51
N ARG A 54 -17.28 0.35 0.11
CA ARG A 54 -18.63 0.92 0.21
C ARG A 54 -18.65 2.24 0.97
N SER A 55 -17.84 2.42 2.01
CA SER A 55 -17.74 3.70 2.74
C SER A 55 -17.30 4.83 1.81
N ALA A 56 -16.31 4.59 0.95
CA ALA A 56 -15.87 5.57 -0.04
C ALA A 56 -16.97 5.86 -1.07
N GLU A 57 -17.60 4.82 -1.62
CA GLU A 57 -18.69 4.94 -2.61
C GLU A 57 -19.88 5.74 -2.03
N GLN A 58 -20.27 5.49 -0.77
CA GLN A 58 -21.35 6.21 -0.08
C GLN A 58 -21.02 7.70 0.14
N ALA A 59 -19.75 8.03 0.35
CA ALA A 59 -19.28 9.40 0.46
C ALA A 59 -19.11 10.10 -0.90
N GLY A 60 -19.29 9.39 -2.01
CA GLY A 60 -19.15 9.92 -3.36
C GLY A 60 -17.70 10.10 -3.81
N ILE A 61 -16.74 9.43 -3.18
CA ILE A 61 -15.33 9.41 -3.58
C ILE A 61 -14.87 7.98 -3.90
N ARG A 62 -13.65 7.85 -4.43
CA ARG A 62 -13.05 6.53 -4.70
C ARG A 62 -11.76 6.34 -3.92
N ILE A 63 -11.39 5.11 -3.66
CA ILE A 63 -10.04 4.76 -3.23
C ILE A 63 -9.17 4.73 -4.49
N THR A 64 -8.13 5.57 -4.55
CA THR A 64 -7.27 5.70 -5.73
C THR A 64 -6.13 4.70 -5.75
N GLY A 65 -5.64 4.34 -4.57
CA GLY A 65 -4.52 3.44 -4.42
C GLY A 65 -4.02 3.34 -2.99
N LEU A 66 -2.85 2.71 -2.83
CA LEU A 66 -2.18 2.56 -1.55
C LEU A 66 -0.79 3.23 -1.58
N HIS A 67 -0.36 3.75 -0.43
CA HIS A 67 0.99 4.31 -0.27
C HIS A 67 1.58 3.93 1.10
N TRP A 68 2.88 4.19 1.32
CA TRP A 68 3.58 3.84 2.56
C TRP A 68 3.42 2.36 2.93
N LEU A 69 3.65 1.50 1.97
CA LEU A 69 3.22 0.11 1.94
C LEU A 69 3.81 -0.77 3.05
N LEU A 70 5.05 -0.51 3.49
CA LEU A 70 5.81 -1.40 4.37
C LEU A 70 5.97 -0.87 5.81
N VAL A 71 5.15 0.07 6.25
CA VAL A 71 5.22 0.63 7.61
C VAL A 71 4.79 -0.39 8.67
N ALA A 72 3.76 -1.18 8.37
CA ALA A 72 3.32 -2.29 9.21
C ALA A 72 2.95 -3.50 8.32
N PRO A 73 3.25 -4.73 8.81
CA PRO A 73 3.94 -5.07 10.05
C PRO A 73 5.42 -4.69 10.02
N GLU A 74 6.03 -4.60 11.20
CA GLU A 74 7.48 -4.35 11.30
C GLU A 74 8.33 -5.50 10.73
N GLY A 75 9.61 -5.23 10.46
CA GLY A 75 10.58 -6.23 10.03
C GLY A 75 10.53 -6.57 8.54
N LEU A 76 9.84 -5.77 7.73
CA LEU A 76 9.85 -5.88 6.27
C LEU A 76 10.97 -5.03 5.67
N SER A 77 11.58 -5.51 4.58
CA SER A 77 12.60 -4.77 3.82
C SER A 77 12.83 -5.41 2.45
N ILE A 78 12.87 -4.59 1.41
CA ILE A 78 13.17 -5.03 0.03
C ILE A 78 14.67 -5.21 -0.21
N THR A 79 15.52 -4.61 0.62
CA THR A 79 16.98 -4.59 0.48
C THR A 79 17.67 -5.53 1.45
N SER A 80 16.97 -6.10 2.44
CA SER A 80 17.55 -6.91 3.52
C SER A 80 18.51 -8.00 3.00
N PRO A 81 19.67 -8.21 3.65
CA PRO A 81 20.52 -9.35 3.36
C PRO A 81 19.88 -10.70 3.73
N ASP A 82 18.96 -10.73 4.70
CA ASP A 82 18.22 -11.93 5.10
C ASP A 82 17.18 -12.34 4.04
N PRO A 83 17.32 -13.52 3.40
CA PRO A 83 16.37 -14.00 2.42
C PRO A 83 14.96 -14.25 2.99
N GLY A 84 14.84 -14.60 4.27
CA GLY A 84 13.57 -14.80 4.94
C GLY A 84 12.80 -13.48 5.09
N VAL A 85 13.49 -12.37 5.39
CA VAL A 85 12.89 -11.03 5.41
C VAL A 85 12.39 -10.65 4.01
N ARG A 86 13.21 -10.86 2.98
CA ARG A 86 12.82 -10.54 1.61
C ARG A 86 11.62 -11.37 1.14
N GLN A 87 11.58 -12.65 1.49
CA GLN A 87 10.45 -13.52 1.14
C GLN A 87 9.15 -13.05 1.80
N ARG A 88 9.17 -12.75 3.10
CA ARG A 88 7.99 -12.18 3.79
C ARG A 88 7.55 -10.84 3.20
N THR A 89 8.52 -9.98 2.86
CA THR A 89 8.24 -8.69 2.24
C THR A 89 7.58 -8.84 0.88
N ARG A 90 8.07 -9.77 0.05
CA ARG A 90 7.50 -10.11 -1.24
C ARG A 90 6.05 -10.61 -1.12
N GLU A 91 5.81 -11.57 -0.24
CA GLU A 91 4.47 -12.13 0.00
C GLU A 91 3.49 -11.05 0.47
N PHE A 92 3.95 -10.19 1.36
CA PHE A 92 3.17 -9.06 1.83
C PHE A 92 2.82 -8.07 0.70
N LEU A 93 3.78 -7.72 -0.15
CA LEU A 93 3.55 -6.82 -1.29
C LEU A 93 2.60 -7.44 -2.34
N LEU A 94 2.69 -8.74 -2.60
CA LEU A 94 1.72 -9.43 -3.45
C LEU A 94 0.30 -9.31 -2.89
N ARG A 95 0.13 -9.48 -1.57
CA ARG A 95 -1.19 -9.31 -0.94
C ARG A 95 -1.67 -7.86 -1.00
N LEU A 96 -0.80 -6.85 -0.90
CA LEU A 96 -1.18 -5.44 -1.06
C LEU A 96 -1.64 -5.11 -2.48
N ILE A 97 -1.09 -5.76 -3.50
CA ILE A 97 -1.59 -5.63 -4.88
C ILE A 97 -3.05 -6.09 -4.94
N ASP A 98 -3.35 -7.25 -4.35
CA ASP A 98 -4.72 -7.78 -4.33
C ASP A 98 -5.66 -6.88 -3.53
N ILE A 99 -5.23 -6.42 -2.35
CA ILE A 99 -5.99 -5.48 -1.52
C ILE A 99 -6.28 -4.19 -2.28
N CYS A 100 -5.30 -3.63 -2.98
CA CYS A 100 -5.50 -2.43 -3.79
C CYS A 100 -6.60 -2.62 -4.83
N ALA A 101 -6.53 -3.72 -5.58
CA ALA A 101 -7.54 -4.06 -6.59
C ALA A 101 -8.94 -4.29 -5.97
N GLU A 102 -9.02 -5.04 -4.86
CA GLU A 102 -10.27 -5.30 -4.14
C GLU A 102 -10.92 -4.01 -3.61
N LEU A 103 -10.11 -3.03 -3.18
CA LEU A 103 -10.58 -1.70 -2.78
C LEU A 103 -11.01 -0.83 -3.96
N GLY A 104 -10.74 -1.24 -5.20
CA GLY A 104 -11.01 -0.47 -6.41
C GLY A 104 -9.91 0.55 -6.76
N GLY A 105 -8.77 0.48 -6.08
CA GLY A 105 -7.58 1.29 -6.39
C GLY A 105 -6.79 0.73 -7.56
N SER A 106 -5.97 1.58 -8.17
CA SER A 106 -5.17 1.22 -9.34
C SER A 106 -3.68 1.59 -9.24
N VAL A 107 -3.26 2.17 -8.11
CA VAL A 107 -1.87 2.62 -7.93
C VAL A 107 -1.34 2.17 -6.57
N LEU A 108 -0.10 1.69 -6.56
CA LEU A 108 0.69 1.43 -5.35
C LEU A 108 1.93 2.32 -5.36
N VAL A 109 2.05 3.19 -4.36
CA VAL A 109 3.23 4.04 -4.17
C VAL A 109 4.09 3.45 -3.06
N HIS A 110 5.31 2.97 -3.41
CA HIS A 110 6.15 2.24 -2.46
C HIS A 110 6.43 3.07 -1.20
N GLY A 111 6.89 4.31 -1.36
CA GLY A 111 7.22 5.18 -0.21
C GLY A 111 8.24 4.53 0.73
N SER A 112 7.85 4.26 1.95
CA SER A 112 8.53 3.41 2.96
C SER A 112 10.05 3.50 2.99
N PRO A 113 10.65 4.68 3.29
CA PRO A 113 12.10 4.89 3.17
C PRO A 113 12.92 4.00 4.12
N ALA A 114 12.39 3.66 5.30
CA ALA A 114 13.06 2.79 6.26
C ALA A 114 13.24 1.35 5.74
N GLN A 115 12.29 0.86 4.93
CA GLN A 115 12.24 -0.51 4.42
C GLN A 115 13.03 -0.71 3.12
N ARG A 116 13.73 0.33 2.66
CA ARG A 116 14.65 0.30 1.50
C ARG A 116 16.06 0.80 1.85
N GLN A 117 16.40 0.86 3.13
CA GLN A 117 17.74 1.21 3.59
C GLN A 117 18.71 0.09 3.27
N ILE A 118 19.95 0.45 2.99
CA ILE A 118 21.06 -0.49 2.80
C ILE A 118 21.74 -0.69 4.13
N ALA A 119 22.04 -1.93 4.48
CA ALA A 119 22.72 -2.24 5.73
C ALA A 119 24.13 -1.58 5.79
N PRO A 120 24.58 -1.11 6.96
CA PRO A 120 25.92 -0.53 7.08
C PRO A 120 27.01 -1.47 6.56
N GLY A 121 27.86 -0.96 5.67
CA GLY A 121 28.97 -1.70 5.06
C GLY A 121 28.57 -2.62 3.91
N GLU A 122 27.31 -2.65 3.51
CA GLU A 122 26.84 -3.44 2.36
C GLU A 122 27.03 -2.68 1.05
N ASP A 123 27.36 -3.41 -0.02
CA ASP A 123 27.43 -2.87 -1.38
C ASP A 123 26.01 -2.50 -1.87
N TRP A 124 25.84 -1.25 -2.28
CA TRP A 124 24.59 -0.75 -2.79
C TRP A 124 24.09 -1.50 -4.04
N GLN A 125 24.99 -1.99 -4.88
CA GLN A 125 24.64 -2.75 -6.08
C GLN A 125 23.99 -4.08 -5.72
N VAL A 126 24.48 -4.73 -4.67
CA VAL A 126 23.89 -5.98 -4.16
C VAL A 126 22.49 -5.73 -3.61
N ALA A 127 22.33 -4.69 -2.78
CA ALA A 127 21.03 -4.30 -2.25
C ALA A 127 20.04 -3.90 -3.37
N TYR A 128 20.51 -3.17 -4.37
CA TYR A 128 19.72 -2.80 -5.55
C TYR A 128 19.23 -4.03 -6.34
N GLN A 129 20.09 -5.04 -6.56
CA GLN A 129 19.68 -6.25 -7.27
C GLN A 129 18.63 -7.05 -6.51
N ARG A 130 18.68 -7.06 -5.16
CA ARG A 130 17.63 -7.68 -4.33
C ARG A 130 16.29 -6.97 -4.52
N ALA A 131 16.25 -5.65 -4.41
CA ALA A 131 15.04 -4.88 -4.62
C ALA A 131 14.49 -5.06 -6.04
N LYS A 132 15.37 -5.00 -7.07
CA LYS A 132 15.01 -5.22 -8.46
C LYS A 132 14.37 -6.59 -8.68
N ALA A 133 14.89 -7.66 -8.06
CA ALA A 133 14.33 -8.99 -8.17
C ALA A 133 12.90 -9.06 -7.60
N ILE A 134 12.67 -8.44 -6.42
CA ILE A 134 11.33 -8.36 -5.84
C ILE A 134 10.36 -7.65 -6.79
N PHE A 135 10.72 -6.47 -7.29
CA PHE A 135 9.83 -5.72 -8.20
C PHE A 135 9.56 -6.45 -9.51
N ALA A 136 10.54 -7.20 -10.05
CA ALA A 136 10.33 -8.02 -11.25
C ALA A 136 9.26 -9.10 -11.02
N GLU A 137 9.26 -9.75 -9.85
CA GLU A 137 8.25 -10.74 -9.50
C GLU A 137 6.86 -10.14 -9.22
N LEU A 138 6.81 -8.91 -8.68
CA LEU A 138 5.55 -8.21 -8.44
C LEU A 138 4.87 -7.73 -9.73
N ALA A 139 5.66 -7.46 -10.77
CA ALA A 139 5.17 -6.83 -12.00
C ALA A 139 4.07 -7.64 -12.70
N GLU A 140 4.22 -8.95 -12.79
CA GLU A 140 3.19 -9.82 -13.41
C GLU A 140 1.87 -9.79 -12.63
N ARG A 141 1.95 -9.85 -11.29
CA ARG A 141 0.75 -9.81 -10.44
C ARG A 141 0.08 -8.45 -10.51
N ALA A 142 0.84 -7.35 -10.49
CA ALA A 142 0.33 -6.00 -10.60
C ALA A 142 -0.39 -5.81 -11.95
N ALA A 143 0.23 -6.23 -13.05
CA ALA A 143 -0.39 -6.18 -14.37
C ALA A 143 -1.69 -6.99 -14.44
N ALA A 144 -1.70 -8.22 -13.92
CA ALA A 144 -2.89 -9.06 -13.88
C ALA A 144 -4.03 -8.47 -13.03
N ALA A 145 -3.70 -7.73 -11.99
CA ALA A 145 -4.66 -7.05 -11.12
C ALA A 145 -5.09 -5.66 -11.64
N GLY A 146 -4.53 -5.17 -12.73
CA GLY A 146 -4.78 -3.81 -13.24
C GLY A 146 -4.22 -2.71 -12.35
N VAL A 147 -3.13 -3.00 -11.60
CA VAL A 147 -2.51 -2.09 -10.64
C VAL A 147 -1.14 -1.64 -11.16
N THR A 148 -0.88 -0.35 -11.11
CA THR A 148 0.43 0.23 -11.39
C THR A 148 1.24 0.36 -10.11
N TYR A 149 2.42 -0.22 -10.08
CA TYR A 149 3.34 -0.12 -8.94
C TYR A 149 4.42 0.96 -9.23
N CYS A 150 4.53 1.98 -8.35
CA CYS A 150 5.43 3.12 -8.46
C CYS A 150 6.47 3.16 -7.33
#